data_a30be83fa6e45bd37e87a67e125df910
#
_entry.id   a30be83fa6e45bd37e87a67e125df910
#
_cell.length_a   1.000
_cell.length_b   1.000
_cell.length_c   1.000
_cell.angle_alpha   90.00
_cell.angle_beta   90.00
_cell.angle_gamma   90.00
#
_symmetry.space_group_name_H-M   'P 1'
#
loop_
_entity.id
_entity.type
_entity.pdbx_description
1 polymer ?
#
loop_
_entity_poly.entity_id
_entity_poly.type
_entity_poly.pdbx_seq_one_letter_code
_entity_poly.pdbx_strand_id
1 'polypeptide(L)'
;MAIVEVVKYDGNPDVLVWKYPSQELGTWTQLIVNESQEAVLYKGGKIFDVFQSGRHTLETANIPLLNKVINLPFGGRSPFTAEVWFVNKLYSLDVKWGTPTPIQIQDPKYGVFVPVRANGRFGIQIEDSEKFLIKLVGSVSVFDRQSLVKHFRGLYITKAKDTISSYVVHKQVSPLEINAYLDEMSIFLKEKMEPVM
;
A
#
# COMPACT_ATOMS: atom_id res chain seq x y z
N MET A 1 -16.42 1.46 37.44
CA MET A 1 -16.67 1.99 36.10
C MET A 1 -15.74 1.24 35.16
N ALA A 2 -16.25 0.43 34.26
CA ALA A 2 -15.39 -0.29 33.32
C ALA A 2 -14.85 0.74 32.29
N ILE A 3 -13.55 0.95 32.27
CA ILE A 3 -12.90 1.79 31.25
C ILE A 3 -12.95 0.98 29.96
N VAL A 4 -13.77 1.41 29.03
CA VAL A 4 -13.79 0.83 27.67
C VAL A 4 -12.62 1.41 26.91
N GLU A 5 -11.67 0.57 26.51
CA GLU A 5 -10.55 0.95 25.68
C GLU A 5 -11.04 1.24 24.25
N VAL A 6 -10.54 2.33 23.67
CA VAL A 6 -10.85 2.70 22.27
C VAL A 6 -9.56 2.65 21.46
N VAL A 7 -9.58 1.82 20.43
CA VAL A 7 -8.49 1.64 19.47
C VAL A 7 -8.89 2.29 18.16
N LYS A 8 -8.16 3.32 17.74
CA LYS A 8 -8.39 4.05 16.49
C LYS A 8 -7.09 4.68 15.99
N TYR A 9 -7.06 5.04 14.72
CA TYR A 9 -5.98 5.82 14.12
C TYR A 9 -6.53 7.10 13.48
N ASP A 10 -6.16 8.24 14.05
CA ASP A 10 -6.51 9.60 13.56
C ASP A 10 -5.23 10.40 13.24
N GLY A 11 -4.14 9.72 12.86
CA GLY A 11 -2.84 10.33 12.64
C GLY A 11 -2.65 10.90 11.23
N ASN A 12 -1.39 11.06 10.83
CA ASN A 12 -1.00 11.63 9.55
C ASN A 12 -1.54 10.79 8.37
N PRO A 13 -2.25 11.40 7.39
CA PRO A 13 -2.77 10.69 6.22
C PRO A 13 -1.67 10.14 5.29
N ASP A 14 -0.43 10.60 5.40
CA ASP A 14 0.70 10.05 4.66
C ASP A 14 1.20 8.70 5.20
N VAL A 15 0.76 8.31 6.40
CA VAL A 15 1.01 6.98 6.95
C VAL A 15 0.07 6.00 6.28
N LEU A 16 0.64 5.02 5.60
CA LEU A 16 -0.09 3.97 4.89
C LEU A 16 -0.45 2.81 5.81
N VAL A 17 0.44 2.50 6.75
CA VAL A 17 0.22 1.46 7.77
C VAL A 17 0.71 1.93 9.11
N TRP A 18 -0.10 1.70 10.13
CA TRP A 18 0.24 1.98 11.51
C TRP A 18 -0.20 0.84 12.42
N LYS A 19 0.73 0.36 13.23
CA LYS A 19 0.48 -0.65 14.25
C LYS A 19 0.09 0.03 15.55
N TYR A 20 -1.03 -0.39 16.13
CA TYR A 20 -1.42 0.06 17.47
C TYR A 20 -0.37 -0.36 18.51
N PRO A 21 0.07 0.54 19.39
CA PRO A 21 1.21 0.28 20.27
C PRO A 21 0.98 -0.83 21.30
N SER A 22 -0.27 -1.00 21.80
CA SER A 22 -0.60 -2.04 22.76
C SER A 22 -0.98 -3.34 22.02
N GLN A 23 -0.52 -4.44 22.58
CA GLN A 23 -0.93 -5.79 22.16
C GLN A 23 -1.92 -6.42 23.13
N GLU A 24 -2.07 -5.84 24.33
CA GLU A 24 -3.05 -6.28 25.31
C GLU A 24 -4.37 -5.55 25.04
N LEU A 25 -5.34 -6.27 24.52
CA LEU A 25 -6.67 -5.77 24.22
C LEU A 25 -7.65 -6.32 25.28
N GLY A 26 -8.39 -5.41 25.89
CA GLY A 26 -9.47 -5.78 26.81
C GLY A 26 -10.65 -6.42 26.05
N THR A 27 -11.36 -7.33 26.71
CA THR A 27 -12.71 -7.68 26.26
C THR A 27 -13.56 -6.42 26.29
N TRP A 28 -14.30 -6.13 25.22
CA TRP A 28 -15.08 -4.92 24.97
C TRP A 28 -14.29 -3.73 24.43
N THR A 29 -13.00 -3.88 24.05
CA THR A 29 -12.27 -2.86 23.29
C THR A 29 -13.08 -2.44 22.08
N GLN A 30 -13.30 -1.13 21.94
CA GLN A 30 -13.99 -0.55 20.78
C GLN A 30 -12.94 -0.24 19.71
N LEU A 31 -12.99 -0.95 18.60
CA LEU A 31 -12.19 -0.67 17.42
C LEU A 31 -12.98 0.27 16.51
N ILE A 32 -12.45 1.46 16.25
CA ILE A 32 -13.05 2.45 15.35
C ILE A 32 -12.19 2.52 14.09
N VAL A 33 -12.78 2.18 12.97
CA VAL A 33 -12.13 2.19 11.65
C VAL A 33 -12.81 3.27 10.81
N ASN A 34 -12.03 4.25 10.33
CA ASN A 34 -12.54 5.32 9.48
C ASN A 34 -12.88 4.78 8.08
N GLU A 35 -13.74 5.48 7.32
CA GLU A 35 -14.19 5.05 5.98
C GLU A 35 -13.05 4.84 4.98
N SER A 36 -11.95 5.57 5.17
CA SER A 36 -10.75 5.46 4.33
C SER A 36 -9.72 4.42 4.83
N GLN A 37 -10.09 3.59 5.79
CA GLN A 37 -9.19 2.65 6.45
C GLN A 37 -9.77 1.24 6.49
N GLU A 38 -8.88 0.28 6.68
CA GLU A 38 -9.17 -1.07 7.16
C GLU A 38 -8.31 -1.33 8.40
N ALA A 39 -8.82 -2.13 9.33
CA ALA A 39 -8.03 -2.60 10.45
C ALA A 39 -7.85 -4.11 10.36
N VAL A 40 -6.60 -4.57 10.49
CA VAL A 40 -6.22 -5.98 10.40
C VAL A 40 -5.79 -6.46 11.78
N LEU A 41 -6.39 -7.53 12.25
CA LEU A 41 -6.10 -8.15 13.53
C LEU A 41 -5.12 -9.31 13.34
N TYR A 42 -3.96 -9.22 14.00
CA TYR A 42 -2.96 -10.29 14.04
C TYR A 42 -2.91 -10.94 15.40
N LYS A 43 -2.76 -12.25 15.42
CA LYS A 43 -2.47 -13.02 16.63
C LYS A 43 -1.52 -14.17 16.32
N GLY A 44 -0.46 -14.29 17.11
CA GLY A 44 0.52 -15.36 16.91
C GLY A 44 1.16 -15.36 15.51
N GLY A 45 1.35 -14.19 14.90
CA GLY A 45 1.95 -14.05 13.57
C GLY A 45 1.03 -14.37 12.40
N LYS A 46 -0.29 -14.55 12.64
CA LYS A 46 -1.29 -14.80 11.61
C LYS A 46 -2.37 -13.74 11.62
N ILE A 47 -2.90 -13.42 10.43
CA ILE A 47 -4.09 -12.60 10.28
C ILE A 47 -5.30 -13.39 10.79
N PHE A 48 -6.07 -12.78 11.66
CA PHE A 48 -7.28 -13.35 12.24
C PHE A 48 -8.54 -12.77 11.63
N ASP A 49 -8.55 -11.46 11.40
CA ASP A 49 -9.71 -10.80 10.83
C ASP A 49 -9.34 -9.45 10.20
N VAL A 50 -10.19 -8.98 9.29
CA VAL A 50 -10.10 -7.66 8.65
C VAL A 50 -11.40 -6.91 8.88
N PHE A 51 -11.30 -5.77 9.55
CA PHE A 51 -12.43 -4.91 9.87
C PHE A 51 -12.53 -3.77 8.87
N GLN A 52 -13.67 -3.67 8.24
CA GLN A 52 -14.03 -2.55 7.38
C GLN A 52 -14.39 -1.32 8.23
N SER A 53 -14.66 -0.19 7.57
CA SER A 53 -15.10 1.03 8.24
C SER A 53 -16.27 0.80 9.20
N GLY A 54 -16.24 1.50 10.31
CA GLY A 54 -17.27 1.43 11.34
C GLY A 54 -16.73 1.23 12.75
N ARG A 55 -17.66 0.96 13.65
CA ARG A 55 -17.39 0.64 15.05
C ARG A 55 -17.55 -0.86 15.27
N HIS A 56 -16.51 -1.50 15.76
CA HIS A 56 -16.47 -2.93 16.05
C HIS A 56 -16.13 -3.14 17.53
N THR A 57 -16.87 -3.99 18.19
CA THR A 57 -16.54 -4.41 19.56
C THR A 57 -15.69 -5.68 19.46
N LEU A 58 -14.48 -5.62 19.99
CA LEU A 58 -13.58 -6.79 20.01
C LEU A 58 -14.00 -7.70 21.16
N GLU A 59 -14.93 -8.59 20.89
CA GLU A 59 -15.36 -9.65 21.81
C GLU A 59 -14.89 -10.99 21.30
N THR A 60 -14.50 -11.86 22.22
CA THR A 60 -14.14 -13.24 21.88
C THR A 60 -15.28 -13.99 21.19
N ALA A 61 -16.53 -13.61 21.48
CA ALA A 61 -17.72 -14.19 20.87
C ALA A 61 -17.93 -13.76 19.40
N ASN A 62 -17.51 -12.55 19.04
CA ASN A 62 -17.76 -11.96 17.73
C ASN A 62 -16.62 -12.18 16.72
N ILE A 63 -15.50 -12.75 17.17
CA ILE A 63 -14.38 -13.07 16.30
C ILE A 63 -14.30 -14.61 16.19
N PRO A 64 -14.82 -15.21 15.11
CA PRO A 64 -15.02 -16.67 15.00
C PRO A 64 -13.77 -17.53 15.25
N LEU A 65 -12.60 -17.00 14.90
CA LEU A 65 -11.33 -17.67 15.14
C LEU A 65 -10.84 -17.57 16.59
N LEU A 66 -11.19 -16.49 17.31
CA LEU A 66 -10.86 -16.37 18.74
C LEU A 66 -11.66 -17.34 19.60
N ASN A 67 -12.91 -17.62 19.25
CA ASN A 67 -13.74 -18.61 19.95
C ASN A 67 -13.13 -20.01 19.98
N LYS A 68 -12.37 -20.39 18.97
CA LYS A 68 -11.70 -21.70 18.91
C LYS A 68 -10.45 -21.80 19.79
N VAL A 69 -9.85 -20.64 20.12
CA VAL A 69 -8.58 -20.57 20.87
C VAL A 69 -8.80 -20.25 22.34
N ILE A 70 -9.93 -19.64 22.71
CA ILE A 70 -10.23 -19.17 24.07
C ILE A 70 -11.34 -19.99 24.74
N ASN A 71 -11.41 -21.29 24.48
CA ASN A 71 -12.13 -22.21 25.37
C ASN A 71 -11.31 -22.44 26.66
N LEU A 72 -11.01 -21.35 27.38
CA LEU A 72 -10.30 -21.38 28.66
C LEU A 72 -11.26 -21.05 29.82
N PRO A 73 -11.02 -21.59 31.01
CA PRO A 73 -11.96 -21.62 32.14
C PRO A 73 -12.15 -20.27 32.89
N PHE A 74 -11.91 -19.13 32.26
CA PHE A 74 -11.86 -17.80 32.92
C PHE A 74 -13.11 -16.92 32.72
N GLY A 75 -14.28 -17.47 32.51
CA GLY A 75 -15.52 -16.70 32.58
C GLY A 75 -15.65 -15.52 31.62
N GLY A 76 -15.01 -15.55 30.43
CA GLY A 76 -15.27 -14.60 29.34
C GLY A 76 -14.72 -13.19 29.51
N ARG A 77 -13.81 -12.93 30.45
CA ARG A 77 -13.24 -11.59 30.71
C ARG A 77 -11.73 -11.53 30.70
N SER A 78 -11.06 -12.45 30.02
CA SER A 78 -9.60 -12.41 29.95
C SER A 78 -9.14 -11.44 28.86
N PRO A 79 -8.19 -10.53 29.16
CA PRO A 79 -7.51 -9.76 28.12
C PRO A 79 -6.85 -10.74 27.15
N PHE A 80 -6.93 -10.45 25.86
CA PHE A 80 -6.27 -11.27 24.87
C PHE A 80 -5.15 -10.48 24.19
N THR A 81 -4.08 -11.16 23.85
CA THR A 81 -2.96 -10.55 23.16
C THR A 81 -3.17 -10.64 21.64
N ALA A 82 -3.29 -9.50 21.00
CA ALA A 82 -3.36 -9.39 19.54
C ALA A 82 -2.79 -8.05 19.09
N GLU A 83 -2.39 -7.98 17.84
CA GLU A 83 -1.91 -6.76 17.21
C GLU A 83 -3.00 -6.20 16.30
N VAL A 84 -3.23 -4.90 16.37
CA VAL A 84 -4.14 -4.19 15.46
C VAL A 84 -3.31 -3.32 14.53
N TRP A 85 -3.51 -3.51 13.23
CA TRP A 85 -2.84 -2.75 12.20
C TRP A 85 -3.86 -1.98 11.39
N PHE A 86 -3.72 -0.66 11.30
CA PHE A 86 -4.55 0.18 10.45
C PHE A 86 -3.88 0.37 9.11
N VAL A 87 -4.63 0.16 8.04
CA VAL A 87 -4.19 0.32 6.65
C VAL A 87 -5.00 1.43 6.01
N ASN A 88 -4.32 2.43 5.48
CA ASN A 88 -4.95 3.56 4.79
C ASN A 88 -5.30 3.15 3.35
N LYS A 89 -6.56 3.29 2.98
CA LYS A 89 -7.13 2.94 1.66
C LYS A 89 -7.27 4.15 0.73
N LEU A 90 -6.87 5.35 1.20
CA LEU A 90 -6.93 6.55 0.37
C LEU A 90 -6.05 6.41 -0.87
N TYR A 91 -6.60 6.86 -1.98
CA TYR A 91 -5.84 6.99 -3.22
C TYR A 91 -4.87 8.17 -3.12
N SER A 92 -3.59 7.90 -3.26
CA SER A 92 -2.55 8.92 -3.23
C SER A 92 -2.12 9.30 -4.63
N LEU A 93 -2.44 10.52 -5.06
CA LEU A 93 -2.22 11.01 -6.43
C LEU A 93 -0.85 11.65 -6.68
N ASP A 94 0.04 11.73 -5.70
CA ASP A 94 1.22 12.61 -5.81
C ASP A 94 2.56 11.91 -5.57
N VAL A 95 2.73 10.72 -6.12
CA VAL A 95 4.06 10.10 -6.13
C VAL A 95 4.84 10.57 -7.34
N LYS A 96 5.80 11.45 -7.11
CA LYS A 96 6.67 12.00 -8.16
C LYS A 96 7.78 11.03 -8.54
N TRP A 97 8.06 10.90 -9.82
CA TRP A 97 9.17 10.11 -10.34
C TRP A 97 9.90 10.84 -11.47
N GLY A 98 11.13 10.41 -11.75
CA GLY A 98 11.90 10.90 -12.87
C GLY A 98 13.14 10.05 -13.11
N THR A 99 13.59 10.03 -14.35
CA THR A 99 14.81 9.32 -14.73
C THR A 99 16.05 10.07 -14.22
N PRO A 100 16.91 9.46 -13.38
CA PRO A 100 18.10 10.13 -12.85
C PRO A 100 19.15 10.42 -13.94
N THR A 101 19.20 9.55 -14.96
CA THR A 101 20.08 9.69 -16.11
C THR A 101 19.26 9.63 -17.40
N PRO A 102 19.69 10.31 -18.48
CA PRO A 102 19.03 10.20 -19.78
C PRO A 102 19.01 8.75 -20.29
N ILE A 103 17.95 8.40 -20.97
CA ILE A 103 17.81 7.16 -21.73
C ILE A 103 18.34 7.48 -23.13
N GLN A 104 19.33 6.75 -23.60
CA GLN A 104 19.82 6.89 -24.98
C GLN A 104 18.92 6.06 -25.90
N ILE A 105 18.13 6.73 -26.72
CA ILE A 105 17.21 6.08 -27.66
C ILE A 105 17.62 6.45 -29.08
N GLN A 106 17.78 5.45 -29.92
CA GLN A 106 17.94 5.71 -31.35
C GLN A 106 16.60 6.11 -31.96
N ASP A 107 16.57 7.29 -32.55
CA ASP A 107 15.38 7.78 -33.22
C ASP A 107 15.12 6.91 -34.48
N PRO A 108 13.95 6.24 -34.56
CA PRO A 108 13.65 5.36 -35.67
C PRO A 108 13.46 6.10 -37.00
N LYS A 109 13.13 7.39 -36.97
CA LYS A 109 12.87 8.21 -38.15
C LYS A 109 14.14 8.83 -38.73
N TYR A 110 15.03 9.29 -37.84
CA TYR A 110 16.24 10.02 -38.24
C TYR A 110 17.54 9.23 -38.05
N GLY A 111 17.50 8.09 -37.36
CA GLY A 111 18.66 7.23 -37.11
C GLY A 111 19.69 7.78 -36.12
N VAL A 112 19.43 8.92 -35.51
CA VAL A 112 20.32 9.58 -34.54
C VAL A 112 19.99 9.15 -33.09
N PHE A 113 20.99 9.18 -32.20
CA PHE A 113 20.78 8.93 -30.80
C PHE A 113 20.30 10.21 -30.07
N VAL A 114 19.17 10.11 -29.40
CA VAL A 114 18.56 11.20 -28.64
C VAL A 114 18.58 10.87 -27.15
N PRO A 115 19.17 11.73 -26.30
CA PRO A 115 19.10 11.58 -24.85
C PRO A 115 17.72 12.01 -24.35
N VAL A 116 16.90 11.05 -23.91
CA VAL A 116 15.53 11.30 -23.40
C VAL A 116 15.50 11.27 -21.88
N ARG A 117 14.90 12.27 -21.26
CA ARG A 117 14.53 12.26 -19.84
C ARG A 117 13.01 12.26 -19.71
N ALA A 118 12.53 11.46 -18.78
CA ALA A 118 11.12 11.39 -18.46
C ALA A 118 10.88 11.64 -16.96
N ASN A 119 9.80 12.29 -16.69
CA ASN A 119 9.29 12.50 -15.33
C ASN A 119 7.77 12.48 -15.35
N GLY A 120 7.17 12.28 -14.18
CA GLY A 120 5.73 12.26 -14.06
C GLY A 120 5.27 12.09 -12.61
N ARG A 121 3.99 11.80 -12.48
CA ARG A 121 3.34 11.49 -11.20
C ARG A 121 2.48 10.25 -11.41
N PHE A 122 2.35 9.45 -10.37
CA PHE A 122 1.38 8.37 -10.34
C PHE A 122 0.66 8.35 -8.99
N GLY A 123 -0.52 7.79 -8.99
CA GLY A 123 -1.27 7.51 -7.79
C GLY A 123 -1.16 6.04 -7.43
N ILE A 124 -1.27 5.77 -6.14
CA ILE A 124 -1.31 4.42 -5.58
C ILE A 124 -2.49 4.28 -4.63
N GLN A 125 -3.02 3.08 -4.57
CA GLN A 125 -4.03 2.69 -3.60
C GLN A 125 -3.74 1.27 -3.13
N ILE A 126 -3.90 1.01 -1.85
CA ILE A 126 -3.79 -0.35 -1.30
C ILE A 126 -5.12 -1.06 -1.54
N GLU A 127 -5.16 -2.02 -2.45
CA GLU A 127 -6.36 -2.80 -2.73
C GLU A 127 -6.56 -3.92 -1.71
N ASP A 128 -5.49 -4.65 -1.40
CA ASP A 128 -5.51 -5.81 -0.51
C ASP A 128 -4.60 -5.56 0.69
N SER A 129 -5.22 -5.22 1.82
CA SER A 129 -4.51 -4.88 3.06
C SER A 129 -3.73 -6.07 3.62
N GLU A 130 -4.24 -7.29 3.50
CA GLU A 130 -3.57 -8.49 4.01
C GLU A 130 -2.29 -8.77 3.23
N LYS A 131 -2.39 -8.81 1.89
CA LYS A 131 -1.22 -9.01 1.03
C LYS A 131 -0.18 -7.92 1.20
N PHE A 132 -0.63 -6.68 1.34
CA PHE A 132 0.25 -5.54 1.55
C PHE A 132 1.04 -5.67 2.85
N LEU A 133 0.36 -5.99 3.95
CA LEU A 133 1.01 -6.20 5.24
C LEU A 133 2.00 -7.37 5.22
N ILE A 134 1.61 -8.51 4.66
CA ILE A 134 2.46 -9.71 4.64
C ILE A 134 3.69 -9.51 3.76
N LYS A 135 3.52 -8.94 2.57
CA LYS A 135 4.59 -8.89 1.56
C LYS A 135 5.53 -7.71 1.71
N LEU A 136 5.03 -6.58 2.20
CA LEU A 136 5.76 -5.32 2.14
C LEU A 136 6.13 -4.75 3.51
N VAL A 137 5.18 -4.75 4.45
CA VAL A 137 5.38 -4.11 5.74
C VAL A 137 6.17 -4.98 6.71
N GLY A 138 5.91 -6.28 6.70
CA GLY A 138 6.59 -7.24 7.58
C GLY A 138 6.45 -6.87 9.06
N SER A 139 7.57 -6.57 9.73
CA SER A 139 7.60 -6.23 11.16
C SER A 139 7.70 -4.74 11.47
N VAL A 140 7.65 -3.88 10.46
CA VAL A 140 7.75 -2.42 10.64
C VAL A 140 6.45 -1.89 11.22
N SER A 141 6.50 -1.21 12.36
CA SER A 141 5.30 -0.70 13.05
C SER A 141 4.64 0.51 12.39
N VAL A 142 5.37 1.22 11.55
CA VAL A 142 4.88 2.36 10.75
C VAL A 142 5.45 2.27 9.36
N PHE A 143 4.60 2.36 8.36
CA PHE A 143 4.99 2.37 6.96
C PHE A 143 4.30 3.55 6.26
N ASP A 144 5.09 4.49 5.79
CA ASP A 144 4.61 5.72 5.18
C ASP A 144 4.83 5.75 3.66
N ARG A 145 4.33 6.80 3.03
CA ARG A 145 4.49 7.05 1.59
C ARG A 145 5.97 7.13 1.18
N GLN A 146 6.84 7.71 2.01
CA GLN A 146 8.26 7.83 1.67
C GLN A 146 8.94 6.46 1.65
N SER A 147 8.60 5.60 2.60
CA SER A 147 9.08 4.22 2.66
C SER A 147 8.63 3.42 1.43
N LEU A 148 7.37 3.59 1.01
CA LEU A 148 6.85 2.97 -0.21
C LEU A 148 7.62 3.44 -1.45
N VAL A 149 7.76 4.76 -1.61
CA VAL A 149 8.48 5.35 -2.76
C VAL A 149 9.93 4.87 -2.78
N LYS A 150 10.59 4.83 -1.62
CA LYS A 150 11.97 4.34 -1.51
C LYS A 150 12.09 2.87 -1.93
N HIS A 151 11.13 2.04 -1.50
CA HIS A 151 11.10 0.61 -1.82
C HIS A 151 10.95 0.36 -3.33
N PHE A 152 9.99 1.05 -3.96
CA PHE A 152 9.66 0.82 -5.37
C PHE A 152 10.46 1.68 -6.36
N ARG A 153 11.18 2.71 -5.91
CA ARG A 153 11.83 3.68 -6.80
C ARG A 153 12.73 3.04 -7.85
N GLY A 154 13.60 2.13 -7.45
CA GLY A 154 14.53 1.48 -8.37
C GLY A 154 13.81 0.65 -9.42
N LEU A 155 12.86 -0.16 -8.96
CA LEU A 155 12.05 -1.03 -9.80
C LEU A 155 11.20 -0.22 -10.79
N TYR A 156 10.53 0.83 -10.28
CA TYR A 156 9.71 1.73 -11.09
C TYR A 156 10.53 2.41 -12.18
N ILE A 157 11.67 3.02 -11.83
CA ILE A 157 12.53 3.73 -12.80
C ILE A 157 13.06 2.76 -13.88
N THR A 158 13.48 1.57 -13.49
CA THR A 158 13.96 0.56 -14.44
C THR A 158 12.86 0.16 -15.42
N LYS A 159 11.68 -0.13 -14.90
CA LYS A 159 10.53 -0.50 -15.71
C LYS A 159 10.03 0.65 -16.60
N ALA A 160 10.02 1.87 -16.07
CA ALA A 160 9.65 3.05 -16.86
C ALA A 160 10.62 3.29 -18.03
N LYS A 161 11.93 3.17 -17.78
CA LYS A 161 12.95 3.27 -18.86
C LYS A 161 12.74 2.22 -19.94
N ASP A 162 12.56 0.97 -19.55
CA ASP A 162 12.30 -0.14 -20.47
C ASP A 162 11.03 0.11 -21.30
N THR A 163 9.96 0.51 -20.64
CA THR A 163 8.67 0.78 -21.28
C THR A 163 8.75 1.94 -22.27
N ILE A 164 9.40 3.05 -21.92
CA ILE A 164 9.58 4.19 -22.80
C ILE A 164 10.42 3.81 -24.03
N SER A 165 11.53 3.10 -23.83
CA SER A 165 12.38 2.65 -24.93
C SER A 165 11.61 1.69 -25.86
N SER A 166 10.89 0.73 -25.28
CA SER A 166 10.07 -0.22 -26.04
C SER A 166 8.96 0.47 -26.81
N TYR A 167 8.30 1.47 -26.22
CA TYR A 167 7.26 2.25 -26.90
C TYR A 167 7.80 2.94 -28.15
N VAL A 168 8.92 3.66 -28.01
CA VAL A 168 9.56 4.35 -29.13
C VAL A 168 9.94 3.38 -30.26
N VAL A 169 10.58 2.26 -29.91
CA VAL A 169 11.05 1.28 -30.89
C VAL A 169 9.89 0.53 -31.56
N HIS A 170 8.92 0.05 -30.81
CA HIS A 170 7.83 -0.76 -31.38
C HIS A 170 6.80 0.07 -32.13
N LYS A 171 6.52 1.28 -31.66
CA LYS A 171 5.58 2.20 -32.34
C LYS A 171 6.23 3.03 -33.43
N GLN A 172 7.55 2.95 -33.58
CA GLN A 172 8.32 3.73 -34.57
C GLN A 172 8.09 5.25 -34.43
N VAL A 173 7.89 5.72 -33.18
CA VAL A 173 7.65 7.14 -32.87
C VAL A 173 8.97 7.84 -32.62
N SER A 174 9.21 8.97 -33.30
CA SER A 174 10.39 9.80 -33.02
C SER A 174 10.32 10.38 -31.60
N PRO A 175 11.40 10.29 -30.78
CA PRO A 175 11.48 11.00 -29.50
C PRO A 175 11.25 12.51 -29.62
N LEU A 176 11.51 13.10 -30.77
CA LEU A 176 11.28 14.52 -31.03
C LEU A 176 9.80 14.88 -31.21
N GLU A 177 8.97 13.90 -31.54
CA GLU A 177 7.52 14.04 -31.74
C GLU A 177 6.71 13.46 -30.56
N ILE A 178 7.37 12.97 -29.51
CA ILE A 178 6.76 12.18 -28.44
C ILE A 178 5.68 12.93 -27.65
N ASN A 179 5.74 14.26 -27.65
CA ASN A 179 4.74 15.08 -26.96
C ASN A 179 3.31 14.89 -27.49
N ALA A 180 3.14 14.46 -28.72
CA ALA A 180 1.84 14.14 -29.30
C ALA A 180 1.25 12.81 -28.79
N TYR A 181 2.06 11.99 -28.12
CA TYR A 181 1.72 10.63 -27.70
C TYR A 181 1.77 10.44 -26.17
N LEU A 182 1.85 11.52 -25.40
CA LEU A 182 2.02 11.43 -23.92
C LEU A 182 0.88 10.69 -23.24
N ASP A 183 -0.36 10.87 -23.68
CA ASP A 183 -1.52 10.20 -23.10
C ASP A 183 -1.47 8.69 -23.40
N GLU A 184 -1.21 8.32 -24.66
CA GLU A 184 -1.08 6.92 -25.05
C GLU A 184 0.08 6.23 -24.31
N MET A 185 1.21 6.91 -24.20
CA MET A 185 2.37 6.42 -23.46
C MET A 185 2.07 6.28 -21.97
N SER A 186 1.31 7.19 -21.40
CA SER A 186 0.90 7.14 -19.98
C SER A 186 0.04 5.92 -19.69
N ILE A 187 -0.93 5.61 -20.56
CA ILE A 187 -1.75 4.40 -20.47
C ILE A 187 -0.89 3.15 -20.60
N PHE A 188 -0.01 3.12 -21.61
CA PHE A 188 0.90 1.99 -21.84
C PHE A 188 1.85 1.77 -20.64
N LEU A 189 2.35 2.85 -20.04
CA LEU A 189 3.19 2.78 -18.84
C LEU A 189 2.39 2.20 -17.66
N LYS A 190 1.16 2.65 -17.45
CA LYS A 190 0.28 2.14 -16.40
C LYS A 190 0.07 0.63 -16.53
N GLU A 191 -0.33 0.15 -17.69
CA GLU A 191 -0.57 -1.28 -17.97
C GLU A 191 0.67 -2.14 -17.69
N LYS A 192 1.87 -1.62 -17.98
CA LYS A 192 3.14 -2.33 -17.73
C LYS A 192 3.58 -2.28 -16.28
N MET A 193 3.08 -1.33 -15.50
CA MET A 193 3.42 -1.17 -14.08
C MET A 193 2.50 -1.93 -13.13
N GLU A 194 1.21 -2.06 -13.45
CA GLU A 194 0.22 -2.76 -12.61
C GLU A 194 0.66 -4.16 -12.13
N PRO A 195 1.25 -5.02 -12.98
CA PRO A 195 1.70 -6.35 -12.53
C PRO A 195 2.88 -6.34 -11.56
N VAL A 196 3.53 -5.20 -11.39
CA VAL A 196 4.77 -5.05 -10.61
C VAL A 196 4.50 -4.48 -9.22
N MET A 197 3.37 -3.85 -9.03
CA MET A 197 2.91 -3.26 -7.77
C MET A 197 1.82 -4.10 -7.12
#